data_ddac8576ef006812785ca2cad08a94e4
#
_entry.id   ddac8576ef006812785ca2cad08a94e4
#
_cell.length_a   1.000
_cell.length_b   1.000
_cell.length_c   1.000
_cell.angle_alpha   90.00
_cell.angle_beta   90.00
_cell.angle_gamma   90.00
#
_symmetry.space_group_name_H-M   'P 1'
#
loop_
_entity.id
_entity.type
_entity.pdbx_description
1 polymer ?
#
loop_
_entity_poly.entity_id
_entity_poly.type
_entity_poly.pdbx_seq_one_letter_code
_entity_poly.pdbx_strand_id
1 'polypeptide(L)'
;PPILSGLVGSEMCIRDSNRSRMSEVSLHELYSDEPEFGDFFSLLKPRVMSLVVFTAIAGLLAAPGDIHPFVAFVSIVFIALGGGASGALNMWYDADIDSIMSRTKLRPVPAGKISANDAKYIGIVLSAISVVMLGLASNWLAAFFLAFTIFFYVIVYTIWLKRATPQNIVIGGAAGAFPPIIGWAVVTGNIGFESILMFALIFG
;
A
#
# COMPACT_ATOMS: atom_id res chain seq x y z
N PRO A 1 66.08 -13.96 20.17
CA PRO A 1 65.58 -12.58 20.02
C PRO A 1 64.14 -12.47 20.46
N PRO A 2 63.84 -11.67 21.49
CA PRO A 2 62.50 -11.67 22.10
C PRO A 2 61.50 -10.72 21.43
N ILE A 3 61.66 -10.40 20.18
CA ILE A 3 60.83 -9.42 19.47
C ILE A 3 59.61 -10.02 18.76
N LEU A 4 59.54 -11.35 18.53
CA LEU A 4 58.44 -11.99 17.83
C LEU A 4 57.23 -12.36 18.71
N SER A 5 57.37 -12.44 20.04
CA SER A 5 56.27 -12.84 20.92
C SER A 5 55.30 -11.70 21.24
N GLY A 6 55.71 -10.43 21.10
CA GLY A 6 54.86 -9.27 21.35
C GLY A 6 53.90 -8.94 20.19
N LEU A 7 54.29 -9.21 18.98
CA LEU A 7 53.48 -8.93 17.78
C LEU A 7 52.33 -9.91 17.58
N VAL A 8 52.58 -11.21 17.93
CA VAL A 8 51.52 -12.24 17.80
C VAL A 8 50.39 -12.02 18.78
N GLY A 9 50.66 -11.53 19.99
CA GLY A 9 49.61 -11.23 20.97
C GLY A 9 48.77 -10.00 20.61
N SER A 10 49.36 -8.98 20.01
CA SER A 10 48.66 -7.78 19.58
C SER A 10 47.74 -7.97 18.40
N GLU A 11 48.21 -8.80 17.41
CA GLU A 11 47.33 -9.12 16.29
C GLU A 11 46.15 -10.01 16.66
N MET A 12 46.34 -10.93 17.62
CA MET A 12 45.28 -11.79 18.13
C MET A 12 44.21 -10.98 18.88
N CYS A 13 44.63 -10.01 19.72
CA CYS A 13 43.70 -9.11 20.40
C CYS A 13 42.95 -8.19 19.44
N ILE A 14 43.59 -7.68 18.39
CA ILE A 14 42.93 -6.85 17.38
C ILE A 14 41.93 -7.68 16.56
N ARG A 15 42.25 -8.93 16.26
CA ARG A 15 41.39 -9.83 15.51
C ARG A 15 40.16 -10.23 16.32
N ASP A 16 40.28 -10.50 17.60
CA ASP A 16 39.19 -10.83 18.48
C ASP A 16 38.29 -9.61 18.75
N SER A 17 38.87 -8.42 18.92
CA SER A 17 38.11 -7.18 19.12
C SER A 17 37.36 -6.77 17.84
N ASN A 18 37.88 -7.02 16.65
CA ASN A 18 37.19 -6.81 15.39
C ASN A 18 36.06 -7.87 15.18
N ARG A 19 36.28 -9.09 15.61
CA ARG A 19 35.27 -10.17 15.52
C ARG A 19 34.09 -9.93 16.46
N SER A 20 34.37 -9.47 17.69
CA SER A 20 33.31 -9.06 18.63
C SER A 20 32.53 -7.82 18.14
N ARG A 21 33.26 -6.84 17.61
CA ARG A 21 32.62 -5.64 17.04
C ARG A 21 31.79 -5.94 15.80
N MET A 22 32.26 -6.85 14.93
CA MET A 22 31.49 -7.32 13.77
C MET A 22 30.27 -8.16 14.18
N SER A 23 30.35 -8.96 15.25
CA SER A 23 29.20 -9.69 15.79
C SER A 23 28.19 -8.77 16.48
N GLU A 24 28.65 -7.73 17.17
CA GLU A 24 27.76 -6.71 17.78
C GLU A 24 27.08 -5.83 16.70
N VAL A 25 27.80 -5.42 15.67
CA VAL A 25 27.22 -4.68 14.54
C VAL A 25 26.21 -5.54 13.80
N SER A 26 26.50 -6.82 13.52
CA SER A 26 25.55 -7.72 12.86
C SER A 26 24.34 -8.04 13.76
N LEU A 27 24.50 -8.16 15.07
CA LEU A 27 23.40 -8.33 16.02
C LEU A 27 22.57 -7.04 16.14
N HIS A 28 23.22 -5.86 16.14
CA HIS A 28 22.51 -4.59 16.17
C HIS A 28 21.75 -4.33 14.86
N GLU A 29 22.31 -4.70 13.70
CA GLU A 29 21.61 -4.65 12.41
C GLU A 29 20.44 -5.65 12.36
N LEU A 30 20.57 -6.84 12.96
CA LEU A 30 19.47 -7.81 13.09
C LEU A 30 18.39 -7.37 14.10
N TYR A 31 18.74 -6.55 15.09
CA TYR A 31 17.81 -6.04 16.09
C TYR A 31 17.22 -4.65 15.76
N SER A 32 17.81 -3.92 14.82
CA SER A 32 17.30 -2.63 14.34
C SER A 32 16.22 -2.71 13.26
N ASP A 33 15.85 -3.92 12.86
CA ASP A 33 14.87 -4.20 11.79
C ASP A 33 13.47 -4.57 12.33
N GLU A 34 13.13 -4.18 13.56
CA GLU A 34 11.71 -4.23 13.97
C GLU A 34 10.92 -3.21 13.15
N PRO A 35 9.79 -3.64 12.54
CA PRO A 35 9.00 -2.76 11.71
C PRO A 35 8.44 -1.59 12.53
N GLU A 36 8.83 -0.37 12.19
CA GLU A 36 8.30 0.84 12.79
C GLU A 36 6.88 1.14 12.27
N PHE A 37 6.09 1.90 13.03
CA PHE A 37 4.77 2.36 12.59
C PHE A 37 4.83 3.08 11.22
N GLY A 38 5.93 3.80 10.95
CA GLY A 38 6.20 4.45 9.68
C GLY A 38 6.29 3.49 8.49
N ASP A 39 6.78 2.26 8.72
CA ASP A 39 6.87 1.24 7.67
C ASP A 39 5.49 0.68 7.30
N PHE A 40 4.60 0.48 8.28
CA PHE A 40 3.19 0.11 8.03
C PHE A 40 2.43 1.23 7.31
N PHE A 41 2.67 2.49 7.67
CA PHE A 41 2.09 3.62 6.97
C PHE A 41 2.61 3.73 5.52
N SER A 42 3.90 3.47 5.30
CA SER A 42 4.52 3.42 3.97
C SER A 42 3.97 2.27 3.11
N LEU A 43 3.56 1.15 3.75
CA LEU A 43 2.92 0.03 3.08
C LEU A 43 1.61 0.44 2.39
N LEU A 44 0.84 1.34 3.00
CA LEU A 44 -0.42 1.87 2.47
C LEU A 44 -0.24 2.90 1.35
N LYS A 45 1.00 3.26 0.98
CA LYS A 45 1.33 4.23 -0.09
C LYS A 45 0.62 5.58 0.07
N PRO A 46 0.87 6.36 1.12
CA PRO A 46 0.10 7.56 1.48
C PRO A 46 0.02 8.61 0.36
N ARG A 47 1.08 8.76 -0.45
CA ARG A 47 1.09 9.68 -1.60
C ARG A 47 0.06 9.30 -2.67
N VAL A 48 -0.14 8.01 -2.92
CA VAL A 48 -1.18 7.55 -3.87
C VAL A 48 -2.55 7.65 -3.23
N MET A 49 -2.65 7.35 -1.93
CA MET A 49 -3.91 7.46 -1.19
C MET A 49 -4.45 8.87 -1.11
N SER A 50 -3.60 9.90 -1.03
CA SER A 50 -4.07 11.29 -1.05
C SER A 50 -4.83 11.63 -2.33
N LEU A 51 -4.41 11.10 -3.48
CA LEU A 51 -5.12 11.28 -4.75
C LEU A 51 -6.47 10.54 -4.77
N VAL A 52 -6.49 9.29 -4.29
CA VAL A 52 -7.73 8.50 -4.15
C VAL A 52 -8.75 9.21 -3.25
N VAL A 53 -8.30 9.71 -2.11
CA VAL A 53 -9.14 10.48 -1.18
C VAL A 53 -9.67 11.74 -1.84
N PHE A 54 -8.81 12.51 -2.50
CA PHE A 54 -9.20 13.74 -3.18
C PHE A 54 -10.28 13.49 -4.24
N THR A 55 -10.10 12.50 -5.09
CA THR A 55 -11.05 12.18 -6.16
C THR A 55 -12.35 11.58 -5.61
N ALA A 56 -12.30 10.80 -4.52
CA ALA A 56 -13.49 10.33 -3.85
C ALA A 56 -14.30 11.47 -3.20
N ILE A 57 -13.62 12.44 -2.57
CA ILE A 57 -14.25 13.66 -2.05
C ILE A 57 -14.90 14.45 -3.20
N ALA A 58 -14.23 14.62 -4.33
CA ALA A 58 -14.80 15.30 -5.48
C ALA A 58 -16.10 14.63 -5.96
N GLY A 59 -16.13 13.31 -6.05
CA GLY A 59 -17.33 12.54 -6.37
C GLY A 59 -18.44 12.69 -5.34
N LEU A 60 -18.09 12.70 -4.05
CA LEU A 60 -19.03 12.88 -2.96
C LEU A 60 -19.66 14.27 -2.96
N LEU A 61 -18.87 15.32 -3.20
CA LEU A 61 -19.33 16.70 -3.23
C LEU A 61 -20.13 17.05 -4.50
N ALA A 62 -19.86 16.37 -5.62
CA ALA A 62 -20.58 16.55 -6.86
C ALA A 62 -21.94 15.83 -6.88
N ALA A 63 -22.15 14.85 -6.00
CA ALA A 63 -23.36 14.07 -5.95
C ALA A 63 -24.56 14.89 -5.47
N PRO A 64 -25.73 14.79 -6.13
CA PRO A 64 -26.94 15.46 -5.67
C PRO A 64 -27.47 14.75 -4.40
N GLY A 65 -27.77 15.51 -3.38
CA GLY A 65 -28.34 15.05 -2.12
C GLY A 65 -27.54 15.49 -0.89
N ASP A 66 -28.14 15.28 0.25
CA ASP A 66 -27.53 15.61 1.55
C ASP A 66 -27.09 14.33 2.25
N ILE A 67 -25.86 14.34 2.73
CA ILE A 67 -25.29 13.26 3.53
C ILE A 67 -24.85 13.82 4.89
N HIS A 68 -25.08 13.06 5.96
CA HIS A 68 -24.58 13.47 7.26
C HIS A 68 -23.05 13.54 7.26
N PRO A 69 -22.43 14.66 7.72
CA PRO A 69 -20.97 14.86 7.64
C PRO A 69 -20.14 13.73 8.28
N PHE A 70 -20.66 13.13 9.36
CA PHE A 70 -20.00 11.97 9.99
C PHE A 70 -19.96 10.75 9.06
N VAL A 71 -21.06 10.45 8.35
CA VAL A 71 -21.12 9.33 7.39
C VAL A 71 -20.19 9.59 6.20
N ALA A 72 -20.16 10.84 5.71
CA ALA A 72 -19.24 11.26 4.66
C ALA A 72 -17.78 11.04 5.08
N PHE A 73 -17.40 11.52 6.26
CA PHE A 73 -16.05 11.35 6.80
C PHE A 73 -15.66 9.87 6.95
N VAL A 74 -16.52 9.08 7.59
CA VAL A 74 -16.30 7.65 7.80
C VAL A 74 -16.16 6.91 6.46
N SER A 75 -17.00 7.24 5.48
CA SER A 75 -16.94 6.64 4.14
C SER A 75 -15.59 6.95 3.45
N ILE A 76 -15.13 8.19 3.51
CA ILE A 76 -13.82 8.58 2.94
C ILE A 76 -12.68 7.83 3.63
N VAL A 77 -12.73 7.65 4.95
CA VAL A 77 -11.71 6.88 5.69
C VAL A 77 -11.68 5.43 5.20
N PHE A 78 -12.84 4.76 5.03
CA PHE A 78 -12.86 3.38 4.55
C PHE A 78 -12.49 3.25 3.06
N ILE A 79 -12.80 4.24 2.22
CA ILE A 79 -12.29 4.28 0.85
C ILE A 79 -10.76 4.40 0.84
N ALA A 80 -10.20 5.26 1.70
CA ALA A 80 -8.75 5.40 1.83
C ALA A 80 -8.08 4.11 2.34
N LEU A 81 -8.67 3.46 3.35
CA LEU A 81 -8.15 2.20 3.88
C LEU A 81 -8.22 1.07 2.84
N GLY A 82 -9.31 0.96 2.09
CA GLY A 82 -9.45 -0.01 1.01
C GLY A 82 -8.43 0.19 -0.12
N GLY A 83 -8.21 1.45 -0.50
CA GLY A 83 -7.15 1.79 -1.44
C GLY A 83 -5.75 1.46 -0.91
N GLY A 84 -5.47 1.79 0.37
CA GLY A 84 -4.21 1.43 1.04
C GLY A 84 -3.99 -0.08 1.11
N ALA A 85 -5.04 -0.83 1.43
CA ALA A 85 -5.03 -2.28 1.45
C ALA A 85 -4.64 -2.88 0.08
N SER A 86 -5.20 -2.34 -1.00
CA SER A 86 -4.82 -2.74 -2.36
C SER A 86 -3.36 -2.42 -2.67
N GLY A 87 -2.83 -1.30 -2.12
CA GLY A 87 -1.42 -0.93 -2.18
C GLY A 87 -0.51 -1.91 -1.46
N ALA A 88 -0.91 -2.42 -0.29
CA ALA A 88 -0.19 -3.44 0.46
C ALA A 88 -0.15 -4.77 -0.30
N LEU A 89 -1.28 -5.21 -0.86
CA LEU A 89 -1.36 -6.43 -1.68
C LEU A 89 -0.51 -6.32 -2.96
N ASN A 90 -0.47 -5.14 -3.58
CA ASN A 90 0.43 -4.90 -4.70
C ASN A 90 1.90 -4.99 -4.29
N MET A 91 2.29 -4.44 -3.13
CA MET A 91 3.67 -4.49 -2.66
C MET A 91 4.09 -5.92 -2.27
N TRP A 92 3.16 -6.70 -1.70
CA TRP A 92 3.37 -8.13 -1.46
C TRP A 92 3.67 -8.90 -2.75
N TYR A 93 2.82 -8.72 -3.78
CA TYR A 93 2.95 -9.48 -5.03
C TYR A 93 4.17 -9.08 -5.85
N ASP A 94 4.53 -7.80 -5.84
CA ASP A 94 5.65 -7.24 -6.61
C ASP A 94 6.99 -7.26 -5.86
N ALA A 95 7.08 -7.85 -4.68
CA ALA A 95 8.29 -7.82 -3.86
C ALA A 95 9.54 -8.31 -4.59
N ASP A 96 9.41 -9.31 -5.46
CA ASP A 96 10.48 -9.84 -6.30
C ASP A 96 11.00 -8.80 -7.31
N ILE A 97 10.11 -8.14 -8.03
CA ILE A 97 10.47 -7.12 -9.03
C ILE A 97 10.96 -5.84 -8.34
N ASP A 98 10.27 -5.42 -7.28
CA ASP A 98 10.59 -4.21 -6.53
C ASP A 98 11.98 -4.28 -5.86
N SER A 99 12.47 -5.46 -5.50
CA SER A 99 13.81 -5.66 -4.93
C SER A 99 14.94 -5.37 -5.91
N ILE A 100 14.72 -5.57 -7.20
CA ILE A 100 15.70 -5.35 -8.27
C ILE A 100 15.73 -3.89 -8.73
N MET A 101 14.60 -3.19 -8.61
CA MET A 101 14.45 -1.82 -9.09
C MET A 101 15.04 -0.80 -8.09
N SER A 102 15.95 0.06 -8.54
CA SER A 102 16.61 1.07 -7.70
C SER A 102 15.63 2.02 -6.98
N ARG A 103 14.48 2.31 -7.59
CA ARG A 103 13.45 3.21 -7.04
C ARG A 103 12.60 2.57 -5.94
N THR A 104 12.43 1.25 -5.96
CA THR A 104 11.47 0.53 -5.12
C THR A 104 12.09 -0.41 -4.10
N LYS A 105 13.39 -0.70 -4.22
CA LYS A 105 14.13 -1.59 -3.30
C LYS A 105 14.11 -1.16 -1.83
N LEU A 106 13.88 0.12 -1.56
CA LEU A 106 13.79 0.66 -0.20
C LEU A 106 12.37 0.63 0.41
N ARG A 107 11.39 0.06 -0.31
CA ARG A 107 10.05 -0.13 0.23
C ARG A 107 10.06 -1.17 1.36
N PRO A 108 9.12 -1.10 2.32
CA PRO A 108 9.14 -1.96 3.52
C PRO A 108 9.24 -3.46 3.24
N VAL A 109 8.54 -3.99 2.23
CA VAL A 109 8.57 -5.42 1.91
C VAL A 109 9.84 -5.82 1.17
N PRO A 110 10.26 -5.16 0.06
CA PRO A 110 11.51 -5.46 -0.61
C PRO A 110 12.76 -5.26 0.26
N ALA A 111 12.72 -4.30 1.19
CA ALA A 111 13.79 -4.03 2.14
C ALA A 111 13.87 -5.04 3.31
N GLY A 112 12.89 -5.96 3.43
CA GLY A 112 12.86 -6.97 4.49
C GLY A 112 12.32 -6.49 5.83
N LYS A 113 11.89 -5.22 5.98
CA LYS A 113 11.34 -4.66 7.21
C LYS A 113 9.97 -5.24 7.59
N ILE A 114 9.15 -5.54 6.58
CA ILE A 114 7.86 -6.21 6.76
C ILE A 114 7.89 -7.48 5.92
N SER A 115 7.51 -8.62 6.52
CA SER A 115 7.45 -9.87 5.76
C SER A 115 6.39 -9.80 4.67
N ALA A 116 6.64 -10.46 3.52
CA ALA A 116 5.67 -10.51 2.44
C ALA A 116 4.34 -11.14 2.89
N ASN A 117 4.38 -12.11 3.79
CA ASN A 117 3.18 -12.73 4.35
C ASN A 117 2.38 -11.75 5.22
N ASP A 118 3.03 -10.96 6.05
CA ASP A 118 2.35 -9.97 6.89
C ASP A 118 1.71 -8.89 6.04
N ALA A 119 2.40 -8.39 5.02
CA ALA A 119 1.84 -7.43 4.05
C ALA A 119 0.60 -7.99 3.35
N LYS A 120 0.61 -9.29 2.97
CA LYS A 120 -0.54 -9.98 2.40
C LYS A 120 -1.71 -10.06 3.38
N TYR A 121 -1.47 -10.52 4.62
CA TYR A 121 -2.53 -10.65 5.62
C TYR A 121 -3.12 -9.29 5.98
N ILE A 122 -2.30 -8.29 6.21
CA ILE A 122 -2.75 -6.90 6.46
C ILE A 122 -3.61 -6.41 5.29
N GLY A 123 -3.15 -6.60 4.06
CA GLY A 123 -3.90 -6.19 2.87
C GLY A 123 -5.25 -6.88 2.75
N ILE A 124 -5.34 -8.19 2.97
CA ILE A 124 -6.61 -8.95 2.89
C ILE A 124 -7.58 -8.51 4.01
N VAL A 125 -7.11 -8.48 5.26
CA VAL A 125 -7.94 -8.12 6.41
C VAL A 125 -8.44 -6.69 6.28
N LEU A 126 -7.57 -5.75 5.93
CA LEU A 126 -7.93 -4.35 5.78
C LEU A 126 -8.89 -4.13 4.60
N SER A 127 -8.75 -4.87 3.49
CA SER A 127 -9.70 -4.86 2.38
C SER A 127 -11.08 -5.32 2.81
N ALA A 128 -11.18 -6.44 3.53
CA ALA A 128 -12.43 -6.98 4.01
C ALA A 128 -13.12 -6.02 4.99
N ILE A 129 -12.39 -5.49 5.95
CA ILE A 129 -12.90 -4.50 6.91
C ILE A 129 -13.41 -3.25 6.19
N SER A 130 -12.63 -2.71 5.25
CA SER A 130 -12.98 -1.48 4.52
C SER A 130 -14.28 -1.65 3.73
N VAL A 131 -14.45 -2.76 3.03
CA VAL A 131 -15.64 -3.05 2.22
C VAL A 131 -16.87 -3.22 3.11
N VAL A 132 -16.78 -4.04 4.16
CA VAL A 132 -17.90 -4.29 5.07
C VAL A 132 -18.31 -3.01 5.81
N MET A 133 -17.33 -2.29 6.34
CA MET A 133 -17.62 -1.05 7.11
C MET A 133 -18.16 0.06 6.22
N LEU A 134 -17.71 0.19 4.97
CA LEU A 134 -18.30 1.13 4.01
C LEU A 134 -19.76 0.77 3.71
N GLY A 135 -20.06 -0.53 3.53
CA GLY A 135 -21.43 -0.99 3.31
C GLY A 135 -22.37 -0.71 4.47
N LEU A 136 -21.88 -0.88 5.69
CA LEU A 136 -22.63 -0.60 6.91
C LEU A 136 -22.78 0.91 7.18
N ALA A 137 -21.76 1.71 6.86
CA ALA A 137 -21.75 3.14 7.11
C ALA A 137 -22.61 3.93 6.10
N SER A 138 -22.62 3.50 4.83
CA SER A 138 -23.36 4.20 3.75
C SER A 138 -24.32 3.27 3.03
N ASN A 139 -23.85 2.53 2.03
CA ASN A 139 -24.69 1.60 1.27
C ASN A 139 -23.85 0.50 0.59
N TRP A 140 -24.51 -0.60 0.27
CA TRP A 140 -23.86 -1.78 -0.34
C TRP A 140 -23.40 -1.55 -1.78
N LEU A 141 -23.94 -0.57 -2.50
CA LEU A 141 -23.49 -0.22 -3.84
C LEU A 141 -22.09 0.40 -3.80
N ALA A 142 -21.86 1.34 -2.89
CA ALA A 142 -20.53 1.92 -2.67
C ALA A 142 -19.51 0.86 -2.23
N ALA A 143 -19.92 -0.05 -1.33
CA ALA A 143 -19.11 -1.18 -0.91
C ALA A 143 -18.76 -2.13 -2.07
N PHE A 144 -19.70 -2.41 -2.95
CA PHE A 144 -19.48 -3.20 -4.15
C PHE A 144 -18.44 -2.55 -5.07
N PHE A 145 -18.55 -1.25 -5.32
CA PHE A 145 -17.57 -0.54 -6.15
C PHE A 145 -16.19 -0.48 -5.50
N LEU A 146 -16.12 -0.35 -4.17
CA LEU A 146 -14.85 -0.44 -3.46
C LEU A 146 -14.23 -1.84 -3.61
N ALA A 147 -15.01 -2.89 -3.38
CA ALA A 147 -14.56 -4.27 -3.56
C ALA A 147 -14.13 -4.55 -4.99
N PHE A 148 -14.90 -4.07 -5.99
CA PHE A 148 -14.56 -4.19 -7.40
C PHE A 148 -13.26 -3.46 -7.74
N THR A 149 -13.05 -2.25 -7.21
CA THR A 149 -11.83 -1.49 -7.43
C THR A 149 -10.61 -2.20 -6.84
N ILE A 150 -10.72 -2.74 -5.63
CA ILE A 150 -9.65 -3.53 -4.99
C ILE A 150 -9.35 -4.77 -5.82
N PHE A 151 -10.39 -5.52 -6.22
CA PHE A 151 -10.26 -6.70 -7.08
C PHE A 151 -9.57 -6.36 -8.41
N PHE A 152 -10.05 -5.31 -9.09
CA PHE A 152 -9.50 -4.88 -10.37
C PHE A 152 -8.03 -4.49 -10.24
N TYR A 153 -7.67 -3.72 -9.20
CA TYR A 153 -6.29 -3.30 -8.97
C TYR A 153 -5.37 -4.48 -8.61
N VAL A 154 -5.82 -5.39 -7.74
CA VAL A 154 -4.98 -6.50 -7.29
C VAL A 154 -4.92 -7.62 -8.33
N ILE A 155 -6.06 -8.09 -8.81
CA ILE A 155 -6.12 -9.27 -9.69
C ILE A 155 -5.81 -8.87 -11.13
N VAL A 156 -6.56 -7.91 -11.68
CA VAL A 156 -6.46 -7.56 -13.11
C VAL A 156 -5.14 -6.81 -13.37
N TYR A 157 -4.90 -5.72 -12.64
CA TYR A 157 -3.72 -4.90 -12.90
C TYR A 157 -2.43 -5.54 -12.35
N THR A 158 -2.37 -5.90 -11.05
CA THR A 158 -1.11 -6.34 -10.41
C THR A 158 -0.72 -7.75 -10.82
N ILE A 159 -1.64 -8.72 -10.71
CA ILE A 159 -1.32 -10.14 -10.94
C ILE A 159 -1.26 -10.44 -12.42
N TRP A 160 -2.23 -10.01 -13.18
CA TRP A 160 -2.38 -10.41 -14.59
C TRP A 160 -1.65 -9.47 -15.55
N LEU A 161 -2.08 -8.20 -15.66
CA LEU A 161 -1.59 -7.30 -16.72
C LEU A 161 -0.14 -6.86 -16.54
N LYS A 162 0.30 -6.60 -15.32
CA LYS A 162 1.62 -6.04 -15.06
C LYS A 162 2.76 -6.90 -15.60
N ARG A 163 2.56 -8.22 -15.63
CA ARG A 163 3.54 -9.19 -16.15
C ARG A 163 3.27 -9.63 -17.59
N ALA A 164 2.08 -9.32 -18.14
CA ALA A 164 1.65 -9.82 -19.44
C ALA A 164 1.83 -8.80 -20.56
N THR A 165 1.65 -7.49 -20.30
CA THR A 165 1.61 -6.47 -21.35
C THR A 165 2.15 -5.10 -20.89
N PRO A 166 2.82 -4.32 -21.79
CA PRO A 166 3.24 -2.96 -21.49
C PRO A 166 2.07 -1.97 -21.37
N GLN A 167 0.87 -2.35 -21.84
CA GLN A 167 -0.36 -1.53 -21.72
C GLN A 167 -0.98 -1.56 -20.32
N ASN A 168 -0.36 -2.28 -19.38
CA ASN A 168 -0.80 -2.35 -17.99
C ASN A 168 -1.00 -0.97 -17.34
N ILE A 169 -0.20 0.04 -17.72
CA ILE A 169 -0.27 1.40 -17.19
C ILE A 169 -1.61 2.05 -17.53
N VAL A 170 -2.06 1.93 -18.77
CA VAL A 170 -3.34 2.50 -19.24
C VAL A 170 -4.51 1.82 -18.54
N ILE A 171 -4.55 0.50 -18.57
CA ILE A 171 -5.65 -0.27 -17.95
C ILE A 171 -5.63 -0.10 -16.42
N GLY A 172 -4.44 -0.05 -15.81
CA GLY A 172 -4.29 0.23 -14.38
C GLY A 172 -4.77 1.63 -13.97
N GLY A 173 -4.75 2.60 -14.88
CA GLY A 173 -5.35 3.92 -14.71
C GLY A 173 -6.84 3.87 -14.37
N ALA A 174 -7.58 2.87 -14.89
CA ALA A 174 -8.99 2.67 -14.58
C ALA A 174 -9.23 2.49 -13.07
N ALA A 175 -8.36 1.75 -12.38
CA ALA A 175 -8.48 1.57 -10.92
C ALA A 175 -8.42 2.92 -10.17
N GLY A 176 -7.60 3.87 -10.64
CA GLY A 176 -7.51 5.22 -10.10
C GLY A 176 -8.70 6.13 -10.46
N ALA A 177 -9.50 5.75 -11.45
CA ALA A 177 -10.67 6.49 -11.89
C ALA A 177 -11.98 6.10 -11.18
N PHE A 178 -12.02 4.96 -10.45
CA PHE A 178 -13.22 4.53 -9.71
C PHE A 178 -13.57 5.35 -8.47
N PRO A 179 -12.64 5.93 -7.70
CA PRO A 179 -12.97 6.61 -6.45
C PRO A 179 -14.09 7.67 -6.54
N PRO A 180 -14.21 8.50 -7.59
CA PRO A 180 -15.34 9.42 -7.71
C PRO A 180 -16.70 8.72 -7.82
N ILE A 181 -16.76 7.56 -8.51
CA ILE A 181 -17.99 6.76 -8.60
C ILE A 181 -18.36 6.25 -7.21
N ILE A 182 -17.38 5.81 -6.42
CA ILE A 182 -17.61 5.34 -5.05
C ILE A 182 -18.13 6.50 -4.18
N GLY A 183 -17.49 7.69 -4.24
CA GLY A 183 -17.92 8.89 -3.52
C GLY A 183 -19.34 9.34 -3.90
N TRP A 184 -19.68 9.30 -5.16
CA TRP A 184 -21.05 9.56 -5.67
C TRP A 184 -22.06 8.54 -5.14
N ALA A 185 -21.72 7.25 -5.22
CA ALA A 185 -22.58 6.16 -4.76
C ALA A 185 -22.82 6.22 -3.25
N VAL A 186 -21.86 6.70 -2.46
CA VAL A 186 -22.01 6.92 -1.01
C VAL A 186 -23.17 7.84 -0.70
N VAL A 187 -23.36 8.91 -1.48
CA VAL A 187 -24.42 9.90 -1.28
C VAL A 187 -25.75 9.45 -1.85
N THR A 188 -25.74 8.98 -3.11
CA THR A 188 -26.97 8.76 -3.88
C THR A 188 -27.51 7.34 -3.80
N GLY A 189 -26.68 6.37 -3.42
CA GLY A 189 -27.01 4.94 -3.54
C GLY A 189 -27.17 4.45 -4.98
N ASN A 190 -26.84 5.28 -5.98
CA ASN A 190 -26.96 4.99 -7.39
C ASN A 190 -25.71 5.46 -8.19
N ILE A 191 -25.68 5.13 -9.48
CA ILE A 191 -24.69 5.63 -10.41
C ILE A 191 -25.35 6.72 -11.26
N GLY A 192 -24.83 7.95 -11.23
CA GLY A 192 -25.26 9.02 -12.09
C GLY A 192 -24.41 9.12 -13.36
N PHE A 193 -24.93 9.76 -14.40
CA PHE A 193 -24.17 10.06 -15.62
C PHE A 193 -22.93 10.88 -15.30
N GLU A 194 -23.03 11.80 -14.37
CA GLU A 194 -21.94 12.68 -13.92
C GLU A 194 -20.80 11.88 -13.29
N SER A 195 -21.12 10.84 -12.53
CA SER A 195 -20.10 9.97 -11.93
C SER A 195 -19.32 9.17 -12.98
N ILE A 196 -20.00 8.72 -14.04
CA ILE A 196 -19.37 8.06 -15.19
C ILE A 196 -18.52 9.06 -15.99
N LEU A 197 -18.98 10.29 -16.12
CA LEU A 197 -18.22 11.34 -16.80
C LEU A 197 -16.94 11.68 -16.04
N MET A 198 -17.00 11.77 -14.70
CA MET A 198 -15.79 11.96 -13.86
C MET A 198 -14.81 10.78 -14.01
N PHE A 199 -15.31 9.55 -14.03
CA PHE A 199 -14.49 8.38 -14.33
C PHE A 199 -13.81 8.51 -15.70
N ALA A 200 -14.56 8.87 -16.74
CA ALA A 200 -14.03 9.01 -18.09
C ALA A 200 -12.97 10.12 -18.20
N LEU A 201 -13.16 11.25 -17.51
CA LEU A 201 -12.20 12.35 -17.47
C LEU A 201 -10.88 12.01 -16.77
N ILE A 202 -10.92 11.14 -15.75
CA ILE A 202 -9.72 10.74 -15.02
C ILE A 202 -9.00 9.59 -15.75
N PHE A 203 -9.77 8.75 -16.45
CA PHE A 203 -9.23 7.60 -17.17
C PHE A 203 -8.59 7.98 -18.52
N GLY A 204 -9.16 8.99 -19.26
CA GLY A 204 -8.71 9.43 -20.58
C GLY A 204 -7.57 10.41 -20.53
#